data_9c6a2a2012961cc19c8f3cd22ec51b88
#
_entry.id   9c6a2a2012961cc19c8f3cd22ec51b88
#
_cell.length_a   1.000
_cell.length_b   1.000
_cell.length_c   1.000
_cell.angle_alpha   90.00
_cell.angle_beta   90.00
_cell.angle_gamma   90.00
#
_symmetry.space_group_name_H-M   'P 1'
#
loop_
_entity.id
_entity.type
_entity.pdbx_description
1 polymer ?
#
loop_
_entity_poly.entity_id
_entity_poly.type
_entity_poly.pdbx_seq_one_letter_code
_entity_poly.pdbx_strand_id
1 'polypeptide(L)'
;MIWESLTVDESMNFVASLKGISGERRERIKRLIMETLELNFFKHTLSKNLSGGNKRKLCCAQALMLCPKVLFLDEPTSGVDPVSRRSLNRMVKKMNMASVLLTTHRMDEAEQLCDRLAIMINGRFVVFGSPNYLKTQYG
;
A
#
# COMPACT_ATOMS: atom_id res chain seq x y z
N MET A 1 9.45 2.47 -7.66
CA MET A 1 10.60 3.42 -7.81
C MET A 1 10.13 4.80 -7.42
N ILE A 2 10.86 5.52 -6.58
CA ILE A 2 10.54 6.91 -6.19
C ILE A 2 11.56 7.83 -6.88
N TRP A 3 11.06 8.86 -7.55
CA TRP A 3 11.91 9.92 -8.13
C TRP A 3 12.20 10.94 -7.03
N GLU A 4 13.44 10.96 -6.56
CA GLU A 4 13.86 11.76 -5.41
C GLU A 4 13.76 13.28 -5.63
N SER A 5 13.87 13.72 -6.88
CA SER A 5 13.80 15.11 -7.29
C SER A 5 12.38 15.66 -7.48
N LEU A 6 11.38 14.80 -7.45
CA LEU A 6 9.99 15.20 -7.57
C LEU A 6 9.33 15.34 -6.21
N THR A 7 8.41 16.29 -6.10
CA THR A 7 7.46 16.36 -4.97
C THR A 7 6.47 15.21 -5.04
N VAL A 8 5.73 14.98 -3.95
CA VAL A 8 4.66 14.00 -3.90
C VAL A 8 3.63 14.25 -5.01
N ASP A 9 3.19 15.50 -5.18
CA ASP A 9 2.21 15.89 -6.21
C ASP A 9 2.73 15.66 -7.62
N GLU A 10 3.96 16.08 -7.91
CA GLU A 10 4.61 15.87 -9.21
C GLU A 10 4.79 14.39 -9.53
N SER A 11 5.19 13.57 -8.54
CA SER A 11 5.31 12.12 -8.69
C SER A 11 3.98 11.47 -9.06
N MET A 12 2.90 11.88 -8.41
CA MET A 12 1.55 11.39 -8.69
C MET A 12 1.08 11.81 -10.09
N ASN A 13 1.31 13.07 -10.46
CA ASN A 13 0.97 13.60 -11.79
C ASN A 13 1.76 12.90 -12.89
N PHE A 14 3.04 12.65 -12.67
CA PHE A 14 3.89 11.94 -13.62
C PHE A 14 3.36 10.52 -13.89
N VAL A 15 3.07 9.75 -12.84
CA VAL A 15 2.53 8.39 -12.99
C VAL A 15 1.16 8.40 -13.68
N ALA A 16 0.28 9.34 -13.35
CA ALA A 16 -1.00 9.51 -14.02
C ALA A 16 -0.84 9.74 -15.52
N SER A 17 0.14 10.59 -15.91
CA SER A 17 0.42 10.90 -17.31
C SER A 17 0.89 9.69 -18.09
N LEU A 18 1.69 8.81 -17.48
CA LEU A 18 2.12 7.54 -18.12
C LEU A 18 0.93 6.62 -18.45
N LYS A 19 -0.14 6.71 -17.69
CA LYS A 19 -1.39 5.93 -17.92
C LYS A 19 -2.39 6.68 -18.82
N GLY A 20 -2.07 7.89 -19.26
CA GLY A 20 -3.00 8.74 -20.01
C GLY A 20 -4.14 9.30 -19.17
N ILE A 21 -4.01 9.35 -17.84
CA ILE A 21 -5.01 9.92 -16.93
C ILE A 21 -4.74 11.41 -16.79
N SER A 22 -5.68 12.26 -17.21
CA SER A 22 -5.52 13.72 -17.21
C SER A 22 -6.79 14.44 -16.73
N GLY A 23 -6.73 15.76 -16.64
CA GLY A 23 -7.85 16.63 -16.31
C GLY A 23 -8.51 16.33 -14.97
N GLU A 24 -9.81 16.53 -14.88
CA GLU A 24 -10.59 16.35 -13.66
C GLU A 24 -10.53 14.93 -13.10
N ARG A 25 -10.48 13.92 -13.98
CA ARG A 25 -10.35 12.52 -13.57
C ARG A 25 -9.06 12.29 -12.76
N ARG A 26 -7.93 12.85 -13.22
CA ARG A 26 -6.66 12.77 -12.48
C ARG A 26 -6.77 13.41 -11.10
N GLU A 27 -7.30 14.63 -11.03
CA GLU A 27 -7.39 15.36 -9.77
C GLU A 27 -8.31 14.65 -8.76
N ARG A 28 -9.43 14.08 -9.23
CA ARG A 28 -10.34 13.32 -8.38
C ARG A 28 -9.68 12.06 -7.80
N ILE A 29 -9.01 11.27 -8.63
CA ILE A 29 -8.32 10.05 -8.20
C ILE A 29 -7.19 10.41 -7.24
N LYS A 30 -6.36 11.40 -7.60
CA LYS A 30 -5.25 11.87 -6.78
C LYS A 30 -5.72 12.32 -5.40
N ARG A 31 -6.76 13.13 -5.32
CA ARG A 31 -7.34 13.60 -4.05
C ARG A 31 -7.74 12.43 -3.16
N LEU A 32 -8.51 11.49 -3.69
CA LEU A 32 -8.96 10.32 -2.95
C LEU A 32 -7.78 9.50 -2.41
N ILE A 33 -6.77 9.26 -3.22
CA ILE A 33 -5.57 8.51 -2.82
C ILE A 33 -4.81 9.27 -1.74
N MET A 34 -4.56 10.56 -1.93
CA MET A 34 -3.80 11.38 -0.97
C MET A 34 -4.50 11.50 0.38
N GLU A 35 -5.83 11.59 0.40
CA GLU A 35 -6.64 11.57 1.63
C GLU A 35 -6.54 10.21 2.32
N THR A 36 -6.74 9.11 1.57
CA THR A 36 -6.69 7.74 2.11
C THR A 36 -5.32 7.43 2.72
N LEU A 37 -4.24 7.89 2.09
CA LEU A 37 -2.86 7.64 2.51
C LEU A 37 -2.30 8.70 3.48
N GLU A 38 -3.09 9.71 3.82
CA GLU A 38 -2.67 10.82 4.70
C GLU A 38 -1.43 11.55 4.15
N LEU A 39 -1.35 11.75 2.83
CA LEU A 39 -0.22 12.40 2.15
C LEU A 39 -0.42 13.89 1.87
N ASN A 40 -1.60 14.45 2.16
CA ASN A 40 -1.94 15.84 1.84
C ASN A 40 -0.94 16.85 2.44
N PHE A 41 -0.49 16.63 3.67
CA PHE A 41 0.49 17.49 4.33
C PHE A 41 1.86 17.49 3.63
N PHE A 42 2.17 16.46 2.87
CA PHE A 42 3.44 16.28 2.18
C PHE A 42 3.37 16.60 0.69
N LYS A 43 2.24 17.12 0.21
CA LYS A 43 1.97 17.37 -1.22
C LYS A 43 3.14 18.05 -1.94
N HIS A 44 3.70 19.09 -1.35
CA HIS A 44 4.79 19.90 -1.90
C HIS A 44 6.17 19.51 -1.36
N THR A 45 6.27 18.41 -0.61
CA THR A 45 7.55 17.92 -0.09
C THR A 45 8.25 17.07 -1.16
N LEU A 46 9.55 17.30 -1.35
CA LEU A 46 10.37 16.45 -2.22
C LEU A 46 10.41 15.03 -1.68
N SER A 47 10.32 14.05 -2.57
CA SER A 47 10.26 12.63 -2.22
C SER A 47 11.48 12.18 -1.40
N LYS A 48 12.67 12.75 -1.66
CA LYS A 48 13.88 12.46 -0.88
C LYS A 48 13.76 12.85 0.60
N ASN A 49 12.98 13.89 0.92
CA ASN A 49 12.81 14.43 2.26
C ASN A 49 11.71 13.75 3.08
N LEU A 50 11.01 12.78 2.50
CA LEU A 50 9.99 12.00 3.20
C LEU A 50 10.63 10.99 4.17
N SER A 51 9.95 10.74 5.29
CA SER A 51 10.27 9.60 6.16
C SER A 51 10.12 8.27 5.40
N GLY A 52 10.77 7.21 5.89
CA GLY A 52 10.65 5.87 5.29
C GLY A 52 9.19 5.40 5.15
N GLY A 53 8.36 5.64 6.17
CA GLY A 53 6.93 5.33 6.14
C GLY A 53 6.18 6.11 5.07
N ASN A 54 6.44 7.41 4.93
CA ASN A 54 5.82 8.25 3.90
C ASN A 54 6.33 7.93 2.49
N LYS A 55 7.59 7.51 2.34
CA LYS A 55 8.09 6.96 1.08
C LYS A 55 7.33 5.69 0.67
N ARG A 56 7.06 4.78 1.62
CA ARG A 56 6.22 3.59 1.38
C ARG A 56 4.80 3.97 0.96
N LYS A 57 4.17 4.92 1.67
CA LYS A 57 2.85 5.45 1.30
C LYS A 57 2.87 6.04 -0.12
N LEU A 58 3.90 6.81 -0.48
CA LEU A 58 4.03 7.36 -1.83
C LEU A 58 4.16 6.27 -2.89
N CYS A 59 4.92 5.19 -2.66
CA CYS A 59 4.97 4.04 -3.56
C CYS A 59 3.59 3.42 -3.79
N CYS A 60 2.82 3.23 -2.71
CA CYS A 60 1.44 2.73 -2.81
C CYS A 60 0.55 3.71 -3.58
N ALA A 61 0.68 5.02 -3.31
CA ALA A 61 -0.05 6.07 -4.01
C ALA A 61 0.19 6.02 -5.52
N GLN A 62 1.45 5.93 -5.93
CA GLN A 62 1.82 5.83 -7.34
C GLN A 62 1.21 4.58 -8.01
N ALA A 63 1.25 3.43 -7.33
CA ALA A 63 0.64 2.21 -7.85
C ALA A 63 -0.88 2.33 -7.99
N LEU A 64 -1.55 2.95 -7.02
CA LEU A 64 -3.01 3.20 -7.05
C LEU A 64 -3.43 4.20 -8.12
N MET A 65 -2.58 5.19 -8.45
CA MET A 65 -2.84 6.13 -9.55
C MET A 65 -3.05 5.42 -10.90
N LEU A 66 -2.46 4.24 -11.06
CA LEU A 66 -2.65 3.41 -12.25
C LEU A 66 -4.01 2.70 -12.30
N CYS A 67 -4.86 2.88 -11.29
CA CYS A 67 -6.18 2.22 -11.14
C CYS A 67 -6.09 0.69 -11.36
N PRO A 68 -5.22 -0.04 -10.65
CA PRO A 68 -5.07 -1.47 -10.84
C PRO A 68 -6.29 -2.23 -10.31
N LYS A 69 -6.60 -3.38 -10.91
CA LYS A 69 -7.57 -4.33 -10.32
C LYS A 69 -6.98 -5.11 -9.15
N VAL A 70 -5.67 -5.36 -9.21
CA VAL A 70 -4.92 -6.08 -8.17
C VAL A 70 -3.66 -5.28 -7.83
N LEU A 71 -3.41 -5.09 -6.55
CA LEU A 71 -2.21 -4.44 -6.01
C LEU A 71 -1.37 -5.48 -5.26
N PHE A 72 -0.09 -5.58 -5.63
CA PHE A 72 0.88 -6.43 -4.93
C PHE A 72 1.70 -5.58 -3.96
N LEU A 73 1.72 -5.97 -2.70
CA LEU A 73 2.49 -5.33 -1.65
C LEU A 73 3.46 -6.35 -1.05
N ASP A 74 4.74 -6.20 -1.36
CA ASP A 74 5.78 -7.07 -0.85
C ASP A 74 6.40 -6.45 0.41
N GLU A 75 6.18 -7.12 1.56
CA GLU A 75 6.65 -6.67 2.88
C GLU A 75 6.44 -5.17 3.14
N PRO A 76 5.20 -4.63 2.99
CA PRO A 76 4.97 -3.18 2.95
C PRO A 76 5.38 -2.45 4.23
N THR A 77 5.43 -3.14 5.37
CA THR A 77 5.76 -2.56 6.68
C THR A 77 7.16 -2.92 7.19
N SER A 78 7.93 -3.68 6.41
CA SER A 78 9.29 -4.07 6.80
C SER A 78 10.19 -2.84 6.96
N GLY A 79 10.94 -2.78 8.07
CA GLY A 79 11.82 -1.65 8.37
C GLY A 79 11.11 -0.32 8.68
N VAL A 80 9.80 -0.33 8.91
CA VAL A 80 9.01 0.86 9.25
C VAL A 80 8.75 0.89 10.75
N ASP A 81 8.85 2.10 11.34
CA ASP A 81 8.55 2.32 12.76
C ASP A 81 7.09 1.96 13.13
N PRO A 82 6.80 1.66 14.41
CA PRO A 82 5.47 1.18 14.82
C PRO A 82 4.32 2.15 14.53
N VAL A 83 4.56 3.46 14.54
CA VAL A 83 3.52 4.47 14.27
C VAL A 83 3.16 4.48 12.79
N SER A 84 4.18 4.57 11.94
CA SER A 84 4.03 4.53 10.48
C SER A 84 3.44 3.18 10.01
N ARG A 85 3.82 2.07 10.65
CA ARG A 85 3.24 0.75 10.40
C ARG A 85 1.73 0.73 10.64
N ARG A 86 1.26 1.22 11.80
CA ARG A 86 -0.19 1.31 12.08
C ARG A 86 -0.92 2.15 11.04
N SER A 87 -0.31 3.23 10.57
CA SER A 87 -0.88 4.07 9.51
C SER A 87 -0.96 3.31 8.18
N LEU A 88 0.09 2.59 7.77
CA LEU A 88 0.09 1.74 6.57
C LEU A 88 -0.97 0.62 6.66
N ASN A 89 -1.08 -0.07 7.80
CA ASN A 89 -2.07 -1.11 8.00
C ASN A 89 -3.51 -0.56 7.91
N ARG A 90 -3.75 0.61 8.52
CA ARG A 90 -5.05 1.30 8.40
C ARG A 90 -5.37 1.66 6.95
N MET A 91 -4.37 2.11 6.20
CA MET A 91 -4.48 2.37 4.77
C MET A 91 -4.90 1.12 4.00
N VAL A 92 -4.17 0.00 4.17
CA VAL A 92 -4.50 -1.25 3.48
C VAL A 92 -5.93 -1.70 3.77
N LYS A 93 -6.37 -1.63 5.04
CA LYS A 93 -7.76 -1.94 5.44
C LYS A 93 -8.82 -1.04 4.79
N LYS A 94 -8.52 0.22 4.59
CA LYS A 94 -9.44 1.18 3.96
C LYS A 94 -9.44 1.09 2.44
N MET A 95 -8.53 0.33 1.88
CA MET A 95 -8.36 0.24 0.44
C MET A 95 -9.46 -0.65 -0.16
N ASN A 96 -10.40 -0.01 -0.86
CA ASN A 96 -11.50 -0.68 -1.57
C ASN A 96 -11.41 -0.50 -3.10
N MET A 97 -10.32 0.09 -3.58
CA MET A 97 -10.11 0.43 -4.99
C MET A 97 -9.50 -0.71 -5.81
N ALA A 98 -8.90 -1.70 -5.13
CA ALA A 98 -8.22 -2.83 -5.74
C ALA A 98 -8.24 -4.04 -4.79
N SER A 99 -8.19 -5.25 -5.33
CA SER A 99 -7.84 -6.43 -4.54
C SER A 99 -6.37 -6.35 -4.15
N VAL A 100 -6.04 -6.63 -2.89
CA VAL A 100 -4.67 -6.55 -2.40
C VAL A 100 -4.12 -7.94 -2.13
N LEU A 101 -2.96 -8.25 -2.73
CA LEU A 101 -2.15 -9.38 -2.37
C LEU A 101 -0.91 -8.85 -1.65
N LEU A 102 -0.75 -9.20 -0.37
CA LEU A 102 0.42 -8.78 0.39
C LEU A 102 1.23 -9.99 0.88
N THR A 103 2.55 -9.82 0.95
CA THR A 103 3.44 -10.73 1.67
C THR A 103 3.85 -10.10 2.99
N THR A 104 3.95 -10.89 4.03
CA THR A 104 4.50 -10.48 5.32
C THR A 104 5.02 -11.70 6.09
N HIS A 105 6.06 -11.50 6.87
CA HIS A 105 6.53 -12.50 7.85
C HIS A 105 5.89 -12.30 9.24
N ARG A 106 4.98 -11.33 9.37
CA ARG A 106 4.33 -10.95 10.61
C ARG A 106 2.92 -11.51 10.67
N MET A 107 2.70 -12.47 11.58
CA MET A 107 1.42 -13.13 11.74
C MET A 107 0.31 -12.17 12.20
N ASP A 108 0.66 -11.26 13.13
CA ASP A 108 -0.26 -10.23 13.64
C ASP A 108 -0.78 -9.29 12.52
N GLU A 109 0.06 -8.99 11.57
CA GLU A 109 -0.30 -8.17 10.41
C GLU A 109 -1.21 -8.94 9.44
N ALA A 110 -0.83 -10.17 9.08
CA ALA A 110 -1.64 -11.03 8.23
C ALA A 110 -3.05 -11.23 8.80
N GLU A 111 -3.16 -11.50 10.10
CA GLU A 111 -4.45 -11.68 10.78
C GLU A 111 -5.33 -10.42 10.75
N GLN A 112 -4.71 -9.25 10.90
CA GLN A 112 -5.44 -7.98 10.93
C GLN A 112 -5.90 -7.51 9.57
N LEU A 113 -5.13 -7.79 8.52
CA LEU A 113 -5.32 -7.18 7.20
C LEU A 113 -6.01 -8.09 6.20
N CYS A 114 -5.82 -9.41 6.31
CA CYS A 114 -6.21 -10.34 5.27
C CYS A 114 -7.56 -11.01 5.57
N ASP A 115 -8.42 -11.08 4.56
CA ASP A 115 -9.63 -11.91 4.60
C ASP A 115 -9.28 -13.39 4.46
N ARG A 116 -8.23 -13.69 3.71
CA ARG A 116 -7.66 -15.03 3.48
C ARG A 116 -6.15 -14.95 3.51
N LEU A 117 -5.51 -15.97 4.04
CA LEU A 117 -4.05 -16.09 4.09
C LEU A 117 -3.60 -17.48 3.68
N ALA A 118 -2.38 -17.53 3.17
CA ALA A 118 -1.68 -18.76 2.84
C ALA A 118 -0.33 -18.76 3.57
N ILE A 119 0.00 -19.87 4.20
CA ILE A 119 1.33 -20.07 4.83
C ILE A 119 2.22 -20.81 3.84
N MET A 120 3.38 -20.20 3.56
CA MET A 120 4.40 -20.79 2.67
C MET A 120 5.59 -21.27 3.48
N ILE A 121 5.99 -22.54 3.26
CA ILE A 121 7.20 -23.13 3.85
C ILE A 121 8.01 -23.76 2.72
N ASN A 122 9.29 -23.42 2.66
CA ASN A 122 10.22 -23.94 1.63
C ASN A 122 9.65 -23.79 0.18
N GLY A 123 9.05 -22.63 -0.12
CA GLY A 123 8.52 -22.34 -1.44
C GLY A 123 7.19 -23.03 -1.79
N ARG A 124 6.57 -23.75 -0.83
CA ARG A 124 5.28 -24.44 -1.05
C ARG A 124 4.21 -23.90 -0.12
N PHE A 125 3.00 -23.72 -0.64
CA PHE A 125 1.84 -23.41 0.18
C PHE A 125 1.42 -24.66 0.96
N VAL A 126 1.43 -24.58 2.29
CA VAL A 126 1.08 -25.70 3.19
C VAL A 126 -0.30 -25.55 3.81
N VAL A 127 -0.77 -24.32 3.96
CA VAL A 127 -2.05 -24.03 4.57
C VAL A 127 -2.68 -22.82 3.85
N PHE A 128 -4.01 -22.84 3.69
CA PHE A 128 -4.78 -21.75 3.11
C PHE A 128 -6.15 -21.65 3.78
N GLY A 129 -6.57 -20.45 4.18
CA GLY A 129 -7.87 -20.24 4.79
C GLY A 129 -8.07 -18.82 5.35
N SER A 130 -9.20 -18.60 6.00
CA SER A 130 -9.39 -17.38 6.78
C SER A 130 -8.58 -17.43 8.07
N PRO A 131 -8.18 -16.28 8.66
CA PRO A 131 -7.46 -16.26 9.93
C PRO A 131 -8.18 -17.04 11.04
N ASN A 132 -9.49 -16.88 11.17
CA ASN A 132 -10.29 -17.57 12.16
C ASN A 132 -10.29 -19.09 11.96
N TYR A 133 -10.44 -19.55 10.72
CA TYR A 133 -10.36 -20.97 10.40
C TYR A 133 -9.02 -21.57 10.81
N LEU A 134 -7.94 -20.88 10.47
CA LEU A 134 -6.59 -21.37 10.77
C LEU A 134 -6.30 -21.40 12.27
N LYS A 135 -6.76 -20.42 13.02
CA LYS A 135 -6.68 -20.43 14.50
C LYS A 135 -7.43 -21.60 15.12
N THR A 136 -8.61 -21.93 14.60
CA THR A 136 -9.40 -23.06 15.14
C THR A 136 -8.74 -24.41 14.85
N GLN A 137 -8.07 -24.54 13.71
CA GLN A 137 -7.48 -25.81 13.29
C GLN A 137 -6.05 -26.05 13.80
N TYR A 138 -5.28 -24.98 14.00
CA TYR A 138 -3.82 -25.06 14.21
C TYR A 138 -3.34 -24.19 15.39
N GLY A 139 -4.21 -23.44 16.08
CA GLY A 139 -3.89 -22.56 17.21
C GLY A 139 -4.02 -23.17 18.58
#